data_712edccee13e5410d022816edfc242fc
#
_entry.id   712edccee13e5410d022816edfc242fc
#
_cell.length_a   1.000
_cell.length_b   1.000
_cell.length_c   1.000
_cell.angle_alpha   90.00
_cell.angle_beta   90.00
_cell.angle_gamma   90.00
#
_symmetry.space_group_name_H-M   'P 1'
#
loop_
_entity.id
_entity.type
_entity.pdbx_description
1 polymer ?
#
loop_
_entity_poly.entity_id
_entity_poly.type
_entity_poly.pdbx_seq_one_letter_code
_entity_poly.pdbx_strand_id
1 'polypeptide(L)'
;MYEATDHGHGQLCIAATARYVPQTRVRPEVLVREPAATPTSVREAVMQSVYADTLRWRRQATAPVTVDHPSGRATMPARVTSESRLTLSEMASAVAREAVRRCHPNDNRAPDQIIVCANSFEDDLSLSCAGRLHSELGSPGVPFAIGQLQGVSFFLALQVAADMMASDERMHAALIVAAERWLPPFSRQTGTLTALGDGAAAVLVRRHAGPGWHVRSVTVCTPSSAVSIAPHETFVDEAAVVEVIGKTCAQAGLKPAALDWIVPPRINAALACEVSAQARLPAGRMWYPDPGDIGYLCAADAPAQLDLLSQSVAPADGQRILMWSAGFQGQAACAILEFRGS
;
A
#
# COMPACT_ATOMS: atom_id res chain seq x y z
N MET A 1 4.24 -25.55 3.58
CA MET A 1 3.77 -24.90 4.81
C MET A 1 5.01 -24.32 5.48
N TYR A 2 5.32 -23.03 5.19
CA TYR A 2 6.40 -22.33 5.90
C TYR A 2 5.82 -21.95 7.27
N GLU A 3 6.27 -22.61 8.32
CA GLU A 3 6.02 -22.13 9.68
C GLU A 3 6.76 -20.80 9.83
N ALA A 4 6.00 -19.71 9.99
CA ALA A 4 6.55 -18.44 10.38
C ALA A 4 7.20 -18.63 11.76
N THR A 5 8.51 -18.66 11.79
CA THR A 5 9.28 -18.59 13.02
C THR A 5 8.87 -17.30 13.74
N ASP A 6 8.53 -17.44 15.00
CA ASP A 6 8.22 -16.34 15.94
C ASP A 6 9.49 -15.49 16.14
N HIS A 7 9.79 -14.69 15.11
CA HIS A 7 10.85 -13.70 15.21
C HIS A 7 10.24 -12.50 15.92
N GLY A 8 10.70 -12.26 17.14
CA GLY A 8 10.25 -11.17 18.01
C GLY A 8 10.12 -9.82 17.31
N HIS A 9 8.99 -9.59 16.64
CA HIS A 9 8.63 -8.32 15.98
C HIS A 9 8.56 -7.13 16.96
N GLY A 10 8.78 -7.37 18.25
CA GLY A 10 8.65 -6.37 19.32
C GLY A 10 9.68 -5.22 19.32
N GLN A 11 10.58 -5.15 18.34
CA GLN A 11 11.63 -4.12 18.29
C GLN A 11 11.51 -3.14 17.11
N LEU A 12 10.51 -3.28 16.25
CA LEU A 12 10.34 -2.43 15.08
C LEU A 12 9.40 -1.27 15.38
N CYS A 13 9.88 -0.04 15.17
CA CYS A 13 9.10 1.18 15.38
C CYS A 13 9.03 2.01 14.10
N ILE A 14 7.83 2.37 13.65
CA ILE A 14 7.61 3.41 12.65
C ILE A 14 7.75 4.75 13.35
N ALA A 15 8.92 5.36 13.22
CA ALA A 15 9.29 6.59 13.93
C ALA A 15 8.80 7.85 13.23
N ALA A 16 8.59 7.80 11.92
CA ALA A 16 8.03 8.91 11.16
C ALA A 16 7.25 8.41 9.95
N THR A 17 6.25 9.19 9.57
CA THR A 17 5.43 8.98 8.39
C THR A 17 5.37 10.26 7.56
N ALA A 18 5.15 10.14 6.25
CA ALA A 18 4.86 11.27 5.37
C ALA A 18 3.96 10.80 4.23
N ARG A 19 3.13 11.70 3.70
CA ARG A 19 2.28 11.41 2.54
C ARG A 19 2.24 12.57 1.58
N TYR A 20 1.99 12.23 0.33
CA TYR A 20 1.66 13.15 -0.74
C TYR A 20 0.41 12.64 -1.45
N VAL A 21 -0.63 13.46 -1.47
CA VAL A 21 -1.88 13.18 -2.18
C VAL A 21 -2.12 14.36 -3.12
N PRO A 22 -2.11 14.15 -4.45
CA PRO A 22 -2.35 15.21 -5.42
C PRO A 22 -3.68 15.91 -5.16
N GLN A 23 -3.75 17.21 -5.43
CA GLN A 23 -4.99 17.97 -5.27
C GLN A 23 -5.96 17.80 -6.44
N THR A 24 -5.43 17.51 -7.63
CA THR A 24 -6.24 17.31 -8.84
C THR A 24 -7.10 16.06 -8.71
N ARG A 25 -8.35 16.17 -9.11
CA ARG A 25 -9.35 15.09 -9.12
C ARG A 25 -9.87 14.89 -10.52
N VAL A 26 -9.83 13.65 -11.00
CA VAL A 26 -10.32 13.28 -12.33
C VAL A 26 -11.36 12.15 -12.21
N ARG A 27 -12.24 12.07 -13.19
CA ARG A 27 -13.13 10.90 -13.31
C ARG A 27 -12.31 9.71 -13.81
N PRO A 28 -12.48 8.50 -13.24
CA PRO A 28 -11.74 7.32 -13.67
C PRO A 28 -11.87 7.04 -15.17
N GLU A 29 -13.06 7.24 -15.74
CA GLU A 29 -13.37 6.98 -17.15
C GLU A 29 -12.63 7.93 -18.12
N VAL A 30 -12.31 9.14 -17.67
CA VAL A 30 -11.60 10.15 -18.52
C VAL A 30 -10.17 9.72 -18.81
N LEU A 31 -9.61 8.83 -18.00
CA LEU A 31 -8.24 8.37 -18.12
C LEU A 31 -8.09 7.13 -19.01
N VAL A 32 -9.20 6.54 -19.44
CA VAL A 32 -9.21 5.49 -20.47
C VAL A 32 -9.08 6.17 -21.83
N ARG A 33 -7.90 6.72 -22.11
CA ARG A 33 -7.58 7.09 -23.50
C ARG A 33 -7.36 5.82 -24.27
N GLU A 34 -8.09 5.63 -25.38
CA GLU A 34 -7.68 4.61 -26.34
C GLU A 34 -6.21 4.85 -26.70
N PRO A 35 -5.35 3.82 -26.66
CA PRO A 35 -3.98 4.00 -27.12
C PRO A 35 -4.03 4.61 -28.52
N ALA A 36 -3.31 5.70 -28.73
CA ALA A 36 -3.20 6.28 -30.05
C ALA A 36 -2.81 5.19 -31.05
N ALA A 37 -3.39 5.21 -32.24
CA ALA A 37 -3.05 4.24 -33.30
C ALA A 37 -1.54 4.23 -33.61
N THR A 38 -0.89 5.37 -33.36
CA THR A 38 0.56 5.54 -33.46
C THR A 38 1.09 6.03 -32.11
N PRO A 39 2.08 5.36 -31.48
CA PRO A 39 2.67 5.80 -30.23
C PRO A 39 3.31 7.18 -30.39
N THR A 40 3.05 8.06 -29.42
CA THR A 40 3.60 9.42 -29.41
C THR A 40 4.92 9.53 -28.65
N SER A 41 5.32 8.47 -27.95
CA SER A 41 6.56 8.38 -27.19
C SER A 41 7.15 6.98 -27.22
N VAL A 42 8.46 6.87 -26.96
CA VAL A 42 9.16 5.57 -26.83
C VAL A 42 8.51 4.72 -25.72
N ARG A 43 8.16 5.34 -24.59
CA ARG A 43 7.44 4.67 -23.49
C ARG A 43 6.13 4.05 -23.98
N GLU A 44 5.33 4.83 -24.69
CA GLU A 44 4.05 4.38 -25.21
C GLU A 44 4.22 3.22 -26.20
N ALA A 45 5.25 3.29 -27.06
CA ALA A 45 5.57 2.21 -28.00
C ALA A 45 5.97 0.92 -27.27
N VAL A 46 6.83 1.01 -26.26
CA VAL A 46 7.26 -0.14 -25.44
C VAL A 46 6.06 -0.72 -24.71
N MET A 47 5.24 0.12 -24.05
CA MET A 47 4.07 -0.34 -23.32
C MET A 47 3.02 -0.99 -24.24
N GLN A 48 2.80 -0.44 -25.43
CA GLN A 48 1.92 -1.06 -26.42
C GLN A 48 2.45 -2.40 -26.90
N SER A 49 3.75 -2.53 -27.10
CA SER A 49 4.38 -3.78 -27.54
C SER A 49 4.33 -4.85 -26.45
N VAL A 50 4.77 -4.52 -25.24
CA VAL A 50 4.87 -5.48 -24.12
C VAL A 50 3.49 -5.93 -23.63
N TYR A 51 2.52 -5.03 -23.61
CA TYR A 51 1.18 -5.30 -23.10
C TYR A 51 0.12 -5.43 -24.20
N ALA A 52 0.53 -5.63 -25.47
CA ALA A 52 -0.38 -5.72 -26.61
C ALA A 52 -1.51 -6.72 -26.41
N ASP A 53 -1.21 -7.90 -25.88
CA ASP A 53 -2.20 -8.94 -25.66
C ASP A 53 -3.15 -8.60 -24.52
N THR A 54 -2.64 -8.03 -23.42
CA THR A 54 -3.46 -7.54 -22.29
C THR A 54 -4.40 -6.41 -22.74
N LEU A 55 -3.90 -5.50 -23.57
CA LEU A 55 -4.69 -4.39 -24.10
C LEU A 55 -5.73 -4.87 -25.14
N ARG A 56 -5.41 -5.89 -25.95
CA ARG A 56 -6.38 -6.53 -26.87
C ARG A 56 -7.50 -7.22 -26.08
N TRP A 57 -7.15 -7.98 -25.07
CA TRP A 57 -8.12 -8.65 -24.21
C TRP A 57 -9.08 -7.65 -23.55
N ARG A 58 -8.58 -6.55 -22.99
CA ARG A 58 -9.42 -5.49 -22.41
C ARG A 58 -10.37 -4.84 -23.41
N ARG A 59 -9.98 -4.74 -24.68
CA ARG A 59 -10.86 -4.25 -25.77
C ARG A 59 -11.94 -5.25 -26.15
N GLN A 60 -11.66 -6.54 -26.07
CA GLN A 60 -12.62 -7.60 -26.38
C GLN A 60 -13.59 -7.87 -25.22
N ALA A 61 -13.19 -7.61 -24.00
CA ALA A 61 -14.03 -7.64 -22.81
C ALA A 61 -14.91 -6.39 -22.75
N THR A 62 -15.71 -6.16 -23.80
CA THR A 62 -16.68 -5.04 -23.87
C THR A 62 -17.90 -5.21 -22.98
N ALA A 63 -18.09 -6.36 -22.35
CA ALA A 63 -19.00 -6.49 -21.23
C ALA A 63 -18.22 -6.17 -19.94
N PRO A 64 -18.73 -5.29 -19.06
CA PRO A 64 -18.21 -5.23 -17.70
C PRO A 64 -18.29 -6.66 -17.18
N VAL A 65 -17.14 -7.24 -16.81
CA VAL A 65 -17.14 -8.44 -16.00
C VAL A 65 -17.74 -7.98 -14.68
N THR A 66 -19.04 -8.10 -14.58
CA THR A 66 -19.74 -8.00 -13.32
C THR A 66 -19.32 -9.23 -12.54
N VAL A 67 -18.24 -9.11 -11.79
CA VAL A 67 -18.11 -9.90 -10.59
C VAL A 67 -19.27 -9.38 -9.74
N ASP A 68 -20.40 -10.09 -9.79
CA ASP A 68 -21.52 -9.87 -8.89
C ASP A 68 -20.98 -10.17 -7.49
N HIS A 69 -20.41 -9.16 -6.88
CA HIS A 69 -20.12 -9.19 -5.46
C HIS A 69 -21.50 -9.24 -4.77
N PRO A 70 -21.79 -10.26 -3.95
CA PRO A 70 -23.09 -10.39 -3.29
C PRO A 70 -23.46 -9.19 -2.42
N SER A 71 -22.49 -8.38 -2.00
CA SER A 71 -22.71 -7.10 -1.33
C SER A 71 -23.13 -6.03 -2.34
N GLY A 72 -24.41 -5.95 -2.60
CA GLY A 72 -25.00 -5.05 -3.57
C GLY A 72 -24.50 -3.60 -3.43
N ARG A 73 -24.03 -3.04 -4.54
CA ARG A 73 -23.71 -1.63 -4.78
C ARG A 73 -22.51 -1.07 -4.03
N ALA A 74 -21.33 -1.58 -4.35
CA ALA A 74 -20.14 -0.78 -4.18
C ALA A 74 -20.23 0.45 -5.09
N THR A 75 -20.42 1.62 -4.52
CA THR A 75 -20.32 2.86 -5.28
C THR A 75 -18.84 3.12 -5.56
N MET A 76 -18.47 2.97 -6.82
CA MET A 76 -17.14 3.39 -7.30
C MET A 76 -16.91 4.86 -6.93
N PRO A 77 -15.70 5.25 -6.53
CA PRO A 77 -15.42 6.65 -6.29
C PRO A 77 -15.67 7.45 -7.57
N ALA A 78 -16.45 8.54 -7.45
CA ALA A 78 -16.81 9.39 -8.57
C ALA A 78 -15.58 10.10 -9.18
N ARG A 79 -14.57 10.32 -8.36
CA ARG A 79 -13.30 10.93 -8.73
C ARG A 79 -12.14 10.23 -8.03
N VAL A 80 -10.95 10.39 -8.59
CA VAL A 80 -9.71 9.89 -8.02
C VAL A 80 -8.61 10.95 -8.14
N THR A 81 -7.59 10.86 -7.31
CA THR A 81 -6.41 11.72 -7.39
C THR A 81 -5.65 11.47 -8.68
N SER A 82 -5.12 12.53 -9.28
CA SER A 82 -4.28 12.47 -10.47
C SER A 82 -3.13 13.46 -10.38
N GLU A 83 -1.91 12.96 -10.57
CA GLU A 83 -0.70 13.78 -10.63
C GLU A 83 -0.33 14.10 -12.07
N SER A 84 -0.16 15.40 -12.37
CA SER A 84 0.15 15.88 -13.72
C SER A 84 1.55 16.49 -13.88
N ARG A 85 2.25 16.77 -12.77
CA ARG A 85 3.53 17.49 -12.76
C ARG A 85 4.69 16.62 -12.34
N LEU A 86 4.51 15.86 -11.26
CA LEU A 86 5.57 15.04 -10.68
C LEU A 86 5.55 13.64 -11.28
N THR A 87 6.72 13.10 -11.54
CA THR A 87 6.88 11.67 -11.87
C THR A 87 6.65 10.82 -10.62
N LEU A 88 6.54 9.50 -10.79
CA LEU A 88 6.40 8.57 -9.67
C LEU A 88 7.56 8.73 -8.69
N SER A 89 8.80 8.76 -9.20
CA SER A 89 9.99 8.90 -8.35
C SER A 89 10.13 10.28 -7.72
N GLU A 90 9.58 11.35 -8.32
CA GLU A 90 9.56 12.68 -7.68
C GLU A 90 8.57 12.74 -6.52
N MET A 91 7.38 12.13 -6.64
CA MET A 91 6.46 11.97 -5.52
C MET A 91 7.08 11.13 -4.40
N ALA A 92 7.72 10.01 -4.77
CA ALA A 92 8.44 9.15 -3.83
C ALA A 92 9.55 9.91 -3.10
N SER A 93 10.36 10.70 -3.81
CA SER A 93 11.43 11.53 -3.25
C SER A 93 10.90 12.59 -2.27
N ALA A 94 9.78 13.24 -2.60
CA ALA A 94 9.18 14.24 -1.72
C ALA A 94 8.78 13.65 -0.36
N VAL A 95 8.08 12.51 -0.35
CA VAL A 95 7.66 11.85 0.91
C VAL A 95 8.83 11.21 1.65
N ALA A 96 9.82 10.68 0.93
CA ALA A 96 11.02 10.09 1.49
C ALA A 96 11.82 11.12 2.32
N ARG A 97 12.11 12.28 1.73
CA ARG A 97 12.81 13.39 2.39
C ARG A 97 12.02 13.91 3.58
N GLU A 98 10.71 14.04 3.45
CA GLU A 98 9.85 14.51 4.54
C GLU A 98 9.82 13.53 5.71
N ALA A 99 9.74 12.22 5.48
CA ALA A 99 9.78 11.21 6.54
C ALA A 99 11.13 11.22 7.28
N VAL A 100 12.24 11.31 6.55
CA VAL A 100 13.58 11.43 7.15
C VAL A 100 13.69 12.72 7.98
N ARG A 101 13.26 13.86 7.44
CA ARG A 101 13.27 15.16 8.14
C ARG A 101 12.44 15.14 9.43
N ARG A 102 11.27 14.50 9.42
CA ARG A 102 10.40 14.38 10.62
C ARG A 102 11.03 13.54 11.72
N CYS A 103 11.76 12.49 11.33
CA CYS A 103 12.46 11.64 12.30
C CYS A 103 13.74 12.29 12.87
N HIS A 104 14.44 13.04 12.04
CA HIS A 104 15.72 13.65 12.36
C HIS A 104 15.74 15.13 12.00
N PRO A 105 15.02 15.99 12.73
CA PRO A 105 14.90 17.40 12.39
C PRO A 105 16.23 18.15 12.41
N ASN A 106 17.22 17.66 13.16
CA ASN A 106 18.54 18.27 13.32
C ASN A 106 19.71 17.43 12.74
N ASP A 107 19.41 16.30 12.10
CA ASP A 107 20.40 15.38 11.58
C ASP A 107 19.91 14.75 10.26
N ASN A 108 20.69 14.90 9.20
CA ASN A 108 20.41 14.33 7.87
C ASN A 108 20.91 12.88 7.75
N ARG A 109 20.79 12.09 8.80
CA ARG A 109 21.22 10.70 8.75
C ARG A 109 20.43 9.92 7.71
N ALA A 110 21.16 9.36 6.73
CA ALA A 110 20.56 8.48 5.73
C ALA A 110 20.01 7.20 6.37
N PRO A 111 18.89 6.65 5.87
CA PRO A 111 18.43 5.32 6.26
C PRO A 111 19.43 4.27 5.78
N ASP A 112 19.62 3.20 6.56
CA ASP A 112 20.54 2.12 6.20
C ASP A 112 20.05 1.34 4.98
N GLN A 113 18.72 1.26 4.80
CA GLN A 113 18.07 0.55 3.70
C GLN A 113 16.90 1.34 3.14
N ILE A 114 16.70 1.25 1.81
CA ILE A 114 15.54 1.79 1.09
C ILE A 114 14.78 0.65 0.42
N ILE A 115 13.48 0.57 0.68
CA ILE A 115 12.54 -0.38 0.06
C ILE A 115 11.45 0.44 -0.62
N VAL A 116 11.27 0.27 -1.93
CA VAL A 116 10.20 0.93 -2.69
C VAL A 116 9.06 -0.03 -2.93
N CYS A 117 7.82 0.41 -2.72
CA CYS A 117 6.61 -0.33 -3.04
C CYS A 117 5.86 0.40 -4.17
N ALA A 118 5.67 -0.26 -5.31
CA ALA A 118 4.94 0.32 -6.43
C ALA A 118 4.29 -0.77 -7.30
N ASN A 119 3.10 -0.49 -7.81
CA ASN A 119 2.39 -1.33 -8.79
C ASN A 119 2.32 -0.66 -10.16
N SER A 120 2.40 0.66 -10.17
CA SER A 120 2.50 1.47 -11.38
C SER A 120 3.96 1.63 -11.82
N PHE A 121 4.16 2.10 -13.03
CA PHE A 121 5.48 2.22 -13.63
C PHE A 121 5.94 3.68 -13.66
N GLU A 122 7.26 3.86 -13.63
CA GLU A 122 7.89 5.15 -13.87
C GLU A 122 7.62 5.65 -15.29
N ASP A 123 7.66 6.95 -15.50
CA ASP A 123 7.50 7.57 -16.82
C ASP A 123 8.58 7.12 -17.79
N ASP A 124 9.81 7.06 -17.32
CA ASP A 124 10.93 6.48 -18.03
C ASP A 124 11.22 5.09 -17.47
N LEU A 125 10.93 4.06 -18.27
CA LEU A 125 11.10 2.66 -17.88
C LEU A 125 12.56 2.25 -17.65
N SER A 126 13.52 3.08 -18.06
CA SER A 126 14.94 2.86 -17.76
C SER A 126 15.34 3.33 -16.37
N LEU A 127 14.50 4.12 -15.70
CA LEU A 127 14.78 4.65 -14.37
C LEU A 127 14.26 3.72 -13.27
N SER A 128 15.08 3.55 -12.26
CA SER A 128 14.69 2.87 -11.03
C SER A 128 14.35 3.89 -9.95
N CYS A 129 13.10 3.93 -9.51
CA CYS A 129 12.69 4.76 -8.37
C CYS A 129 13.55 4.46 -7.13
N ALA A 130 13.81 3.19 -6.83
CA ALA A 130 14.65 2.78 -5.71
C ALA A 130 16.09 3.28 -5.87
N GLY A 131 16.67 3.16 -7.09
CA GLY A 131 18.01 3.66 -7.39
C GLY A 131 18.12 5.19 -7.27
N ARG A 132 17.10 5.93 -7.71
CA ARG A 132 17.03 7.37 -7.55
C ARG A 132 17.04 7.79 -6.08
N LEU A 133 16.15 7.21 -5.27
CA LEU A 133 16.07 7.49 -3.84
C LEU A 133 17.39 7.15 -3.12
N HIS A 134 18.02 6.03 -3.47
CA HIS A 134 19.33 5.66 -2.94
C HIS A 134 20.38 6.73 -3.22
N SER A 135 20.47 7.21 -4.47
CA SER A 135 21.41 8.26 -4.86
C SER A 135 21.10 9.59 -4.15
N GLU A 136 19.83 9.96 -4.03
CA GLU A 136 19.41 11.24 -3.42
C GLU A 136 19.60 11.28 -1.89
N LEU A 137 19.43 10.15 -1.21
CA LEU A 137 19.48 10.06 0.26
C LEU A 137 20.82 9.54 0.77
N GLY A 138 21.67 8.98 -0.08
CA GLY A 138 22.99 8.46 0.32
C GLY A 138 22.90 7.21 1.20
N SER A 139 21.88 6.37 1.03
CA SER A 139 21.73 5.12 1.78
C SER A 139 22.88 4.14 1.45
N PRO A 140 23.48 3.46 2.44
CA PRO A 140 24.55 2.49 2.18
C PRO A 140 24.05 1.14 1.65
N GLY A 141 22.80 0.78 1.92
CA GLY A 141 22.22 -0.51 1.53
C GLY A 141 21.84 -0.57 0.06
N VAL A 142 21.79 -1.77 -0.50
CA VAL A 142 21.33 -1.98 -1.89
C VAL A 142 19.82 -1.75 -1.97
N PRO A 143 19.35 -0.75 -2.71
CA PRO A 143 17.94 -0.44 -2.80
C PRO A 143 17.21 -1.48 -3.65
N PHE A 144 15.98 -1.82 -3.29
CA PHE A 144 15.14 -2.72 -4.08
C PHE A 144 13.68 -2.32 -4.04
N ALA A 145 12.87 -2.94 -4.91
CA ALA A 145 11.45 -2.68 -4.99
C ALA A 145 10.62 -3.96 -4.77
N ILE A 146 9.46 -3.81 -4.16
CA ILE A 146 8.40 -4.81 -4.01
C ILE A 146 7.18 -4.29 -4.78
N GLY A 147 6.72 -5.08 -5.75
CA GLY A 147 5.61 -4.64 -6.61
C GLY A 147 4.58 -5.72 -6.88
N GLN A 148 3.51 -5.33 -7.59
CA GLN A 148 2.45 -6.21 -8.11
C GLN A 148 1.60 -6.93 -7.05
N LEU A 149 1.63 -6.46 -5.79
CA LEU A 149 0.83 -7.00 -4.68
C LEU A 149 -0.19 -5.99 -4.15
N GLN A 150 -0.41 -4.90 -4.87
CA GLN A 150 -1.25 -3.77 -4.48
C GLN A 150 -0.88 -3.27 -3.07
N GLY A 151 -1.87 -3.10 -2.17
CA GLY A 151 -1.60 -2.63 -0.82
C GLY A 151 -0.85 -3.61 0.07
N VAL A 152 -0.79 -4.89 -0.30
CA VAL A 152 -0.04 -5.92 0.43
C VAL A 152 1.46 -5.67 0.36
N SER A 153 1.96 -5.00 -0.71
CA SER A 153 3.39 -4.67 -0.89
C SER A 153 3.98 -3.94 0.32
N PHE A 154 3.23 -3.01 0.91
CA PHE A 154 3.68 -2.26 2.09
C PHE A 154 3.87 -3.16 3.32
N PHE A 155 2.95 -4.08 3.58
CA PHE A 155 3.03 -5.01 4.71
C PHE A 155 4.17 -6.00 4.54
N LEU A 156 4.37 -6.48 3.31
CA LEU A 156 5.54 -7.32 2.99
C LEU A 156 6.84 -6.55 3.19
N ALA A 157 6.89 -5.27 2.82
CA ALA A 157 8.06 -4.43 3.06
C ALA A 157 8.35 -4.24 4.56
N LEU A 158 7.31 -4.11 5.40
CA LEU A 158 7.46 -4.08 6.86
C LEU A 158 8.03 -5.38 7.39
N GLN A 159 7.54 -6.52 6.92
CA GLN A 159 8.04 -7.84 7.32
C GLN A 159 9.50 -8.03 6.89
N VAL A 160 9.81 -7.72 5.63
CA VAL A 160 11.19 -7.79 5.10
C VAL A 160 12.14 -6.88 5.89
N ALA A 161 11.72 -5.66 6.21
CA ALA A 161 12.53 -4.74 7.01
C ALA A 161 12.79 -5.29 8.42
N ALA A 162 11.78 -5.93 9.05
CA ALA A 162 11.94 -6.61 10.35
C ALA A 162 12.95 -7.76 10.27
N ASP A 163 12.82 -8.61 9.24
CA ASP A 163 13.72 -9.77 9.05
C ASP A 163 15.16 -9.32 8.74
N MET A 164 15.34 -8.29 7.91
CA MET A 164 16.66 -7.71 7.63
C MET A 164 17.29 -7.14 8.89
N MET A 165 16.54 -6.38 9.69
CA MET A 165 17.03 -5.86 10.97
C MET A 165 17.33 -6.98 11.98
N ALA A 166 16.56 -8.06 12.01
CA ALA A 166 16.84 -9.22 12.86
C ALA A 166 18.13 -9.92 12.44
N SER A 167 18.42 -9.95 11.14
CA SER A 167 19.59 -10.65 10.57
C SER A 167 20.88 -9.83 10.58
N ASP A 168 20.82 -8.50 10.56
CA ASP A 168 22.00 -7.61 10.61
C ASP A 168 21.84 -6.55 11.71
N GLU A 169 22.59 -6.72 12.80
CA GLU A 169 22.56 -5.81 13.95
C GLU A 169 23.03 -4.38 13.62
N ARG A 170 23.76 -4.18 12.53
CA ARG A 170 24.23 -2.87 12.07
C ARG A 170 23.13 -2.06 11.37
N MET A 171 22.06 -2.73 10.94
CA MET A 171 20.93 -2.08 10.32
C MET A 171 20.00 -1.48 11.39
N HIS A 172 19.94 -0.17 11.51
CA HIS A 172 19.17 0.56 12.52
C HIS A 172 17.92 1.21 11.97
N ALA A 173 17.91 1.56 10.69
CA ALA A 173 16.80 2.27 10.05
C ALA A 173 16.54 1.78 8.62
N ALA A 174 15.27 1.57 8.28
CA ALA A 174 14.82 1.33 6.91
C ALA A 174 13.77 2.37 6.52
N LEU A 175 13.89 2.88 5.32
CA LEU A 175 12.89 3.74 4.71
C LEU A 175 12.06 2.94 3.72
N ILE A 176 10.77 2.77 4.02
CA ILE A 176 9.80 2.15 3.11
C ILE A 176 9.04 3.28 2.43
N VAL A 177 9.14 3.35 1.10
CA VAL A 177 8.48 4.37 0.28
C VAL A 177 7.52 3.70 -0.67
N ALA A 178 6.27 4.13 -0.65
CA ALA A 178 5.25 3.64 -1.56
C ALA A 178 4.78 4.78 -2.47
N ALA A 179 4.69 4.52 -3.78
CA ALA A 179 4.24 5.53 -4.74
C ALA A 179 3.48 4.88 -5.89
N GLU A 180 2.41 5.56 -6.33
CA GLU A 180 1.58 5.12 -7.44
C GLU A 180 1.27 6.30 -8.37
N ARG A 181 1.48 6.08 -9.66
CA ARG A 181 1.11 7.00 -10.72
C ARG A 181 0.59 6.25 -11.93
N TRP A 182 -0.70 6.33 -12.14
CA TRP A 182 -1.39 5.58 -13.18
C TRP A 182 -1.47 6.40 -14.47
N LEU A 183 -0.66 5.99 -15.44
CA LEU A 183 -0.56 6.63 -16.74
C LEU A 183 -1.16 5.73 -17.83
N PRO A 184 -1.66 6.30 -18.93
CA PRO A 184 -2.00 5.50 -20.10
C PRO A 184 -0.84 4.58 -20.52
N PRO A 185 -1.12 3.36 -20.99
CA PRO A 185 -2.43 2.81 -21.38
C PRO A 185 -3.20 2.09 -20.25
N PHE A 186 -2.72 2.17 -19.00
CA PHE A 186 -3.38 1.48 -17.87
C PHE A 186 -4.67 2.17 -17.47
N SER A 187 -5.74 1.38 -17.31
CA SER A 187 -6.98 1.87 -16.75
C SER A 187 -6.83 2.14 -15.26
N ARG A 188 -7.41 3.26 -14.81
CA ARG A 188 -7.59 3.50 -13.36
C ARG A 188 -8.77 2.73 -12.77
N GLN A 189 -9.65 2.24 -13.59
CA GLN A 189 -10.80 1.44 -13.15
C GLN A 189 -10.43 -0.04 -13.13
N THR A 190 -10.62 -0.70 -12.00
CA THR A 190 -10.40 -2.14 -11.82
C THR A 190 -11.75 -2.83 -11.67
N GLY A 191 -12.35 -3.16 -12.80
CA GLY A 191 -13.71 -3.73 -12.86
C GLY A 191 -14.72 -2.84 -12.13
N THR A 192 -15.58 -3.46 -11.32
CA THR A 192 -16.50 -2.79 -10.38
C THR A 192 -15.92 -2.68 -8.97
N LEU A 193 -14.69 -3.17 -8.76
CA LEU A 193 -14.10 -3.29 -7.43
C LEU A 193 -13.64 -1.93 -6.90
N THR A 194 -12.86 -1.20 -7.68
CA THR A 194 -12.26 0.07 -7.24
C THR A 194 -11.76 0.93 -8.39
N ALA A 195 -11.44 2.17 -8.08
CA ALA A 195 -10.71 3.06 -8.96
C ALA A 195 -9.40 3.55 -8.32
N LEU A 196 -8.33 3.58 -9.12
CA LEU A 196 -6.97 3.80 -8.70
C LEU A 196 -6.63 5.30 -8.72
N GLY A 197 -6.13 5.80 -7.60
CA GLY A 197 -5.61 7.15 -7.45
C GLY A 197 -4.09 7.21 -7.53
N ASP A 198 -3.54 8.41 -7.82
CA ASP A 198 -2.12 8.70 -7.67
C ASP A 198 -1.83 9.20 -6.27
N GLY A 199 -0.66 8.88 -5.76
CA GLY A 199 -0.18 9.35 -4.48
C GLY A 199 1.08 8.63 -4.03
N ALA A 200 1.70 9.16 -2.99
CA ALA A 200 2.87 8.54 -2.37
C ALA A 200 2.82 8.67 -0.85
N ALA A 201 3.48 7.74 -0.17
CA ALA A 201 3.70 7.80 1.26
C ALA A 201 5.02 7.12 1.63
N ALA A 202 5.59 7.53 2.75
CA ALA A 202 6.79 6.92 3.29
C ALA A 202 6.67 6.70 4.79
N VAL A 203 7.31 5.65 5.27
CA VAL A 203 7.52 5.40 6.69
C VAL A 203 9.00 5.16 6.95
N LEU A 204 9.54 5.79 7.98
CA LEU A 204 10.86 5.48 8.49
C LEU A 204 10.73 4.54 9.67
N VAL A 205 11.26 3.34 9.48
CA VAL A 205 11.23 2.27 10.45
C VAL A 205 12.56 2.18 11.17
N ARG A 206 12.55 1.99 12.49
CA ARG A 206 13.75 1.88 13.33
C ARG A 206 13.71 0.62 14.19
N ARG A 207 14.90 0.10 14.47
CA ARG A 207 15.07 -1.10 15.32
C ARG A 207 14.68 -0.89 16.77
N HIS A 208 14.87 0.29 17.33
CA HIS A 208 14.79 0.49 18.77
C HIS A 208 13.53 1.21 19.23
N ALA A 209 13.14 0.94 20.49
CA ALA A 209 12.06 1.60 21.16
C ALA A 209 12.31 3.11 21.27
N GLY A 210 11.47 3.88 20.60
CA GLY A 210 11.39 5.33 20.66
C GLY A 210 9.93 5.72 20.47
N PRO A 211 9.60 7.01 20.47
CA PRO A 211 8.25 7.45 20.19
C PRO A 211 7.86 7.07 18.75
N GLY A 212 6.61 6.65 18.58
CA GLY A 212 6.08 6.22 17.29
C GLY A 212 5.19 5.00 17.35
N TRP A 213 4.92 4.40 16.21
CA TRP A 213 4.09 3.21 16.09
C TRP A 213 4.94 1.93 16.14
N HIS A 214 4.83 1.18 17.24
CA HIS A 214 5.53 -0.08 17.41
C HIS A 214 4.77 -1.22 16.72
N VAL A 215 5.43 -1.95 15.84
CA VAL A 215 4.86 -3.10 15.14
C VAL A 215 4.74 -4.26 16.12
N ARG A 216 3.52 -4.60 16.51
CA ARG A 216 3.23 -5.72 17.42
C ARG A 216 3.17 -7.04 16.68
N SER A 217 2.63 -7.02 15.49
CA SER A 217 2.57 -8.17 14.56
C SER A 217 2.32 -7.70 13.15
N VAL A 218 2.83 -8.43 12.19
CA VAL A 218 2.52 -8.28 10.77
C VAL A 218 2.41 -9.67 10.15
N THR A 219 1.36 -9.89 9.38
CA THR A 219 1.11 -11.15 8.69
C THR A 219 0.80 -10.86 7.23
N VAL A 220 1.48 -11.56 6.34
CA VAL A 220 1.21 -11.56 4.90
C VAL A 220 0.89 -12.98 4.49
N CYS A 221 -0.15 -13.17 3.70
CA CYS A 221 -0.58 -14.47 3.21
C CYS A 221 -0.85 -14.41 1.70
N THR A 222 -0.47 -15.48 1.03
CA THR A 222 -0.91 -15.77 -0.34
C THR A 222 -1.69 -17.08 -0.27
N PRO A 223 -2.90 -17.16 -0.86
CA PRO A 223 -3.71 -18.37 -0.83
C PRO A 223 -2.93 -19.56 -1.38
N SER A 224 -2.99 -20.69 -0.68
CA SER A 224 -2.32 -21.93 -1.11
C SER A 224 -3.10 -22.70 -2.17
N SER A 225 -4.40 -22.45 -2.30
CA SER A 225 -5.22 -23.05 -3.33
C SER A 225 -5.04 -22.28 -4.63
N ALA A 226 -4.59 -22.98 -5.65
CA ALA A 226 -4.75 -22.52 -7.03
C ALA A 226 -6.27 -22.44 -7.32
N VAL A 227 -6.90 -21.34 -6.87
CA VAL A 227 -8.19 -20.97 -7.44
C VAL A 227 -7.90 -20.85 -8.93
N SER A 228 -8.59 -21.65 -9.74
CA SER A 228 -8.49 -21.56 -11.21
C SER A 228 -9.15 -20.25 -11.64
N ILE A 229 -8.41 -19.16 -11.41
CA ILE A 229 -8.84 -17.82 -11.78
C ILE A 229 -8.37 -17.63 -13.21
N ALA A 230 -9.25 -17.17 -14.05
CA ALA A 230 -8.83 -16.73 -15.37
C ALA A 230 -7.69 -15.69 -15.18
N PRO A 231 -6.61 -15.75 -15.97
CA PRO A 231 -5.39 -14.94 -15.76
C PRO A 231 -5.62 -13.43 -15.66
N HIS A 232 -6.83 -12.97 -15.88
CA HIS A 232 -7.23 -11.56 -15.96
C HIS A 232 -8.32 -11.15 -14.97
N GLU A 233 -8.79 -12.06 -14.12
CA GLU A 233 -9.76 -11.73 -13.09
C GLU A 233 -9.07 -11.08 -11.90
N THR A 234 -9.65 -9.98 -11.45
CA THR A 234 -9.24 -9.30 -10.21
C THR A 234 -10.30 -9.58 -9.15
N PHE A 235 -9.88 -10.10 -8.01
CA PHE A 235 -10.78 -10.40 -6.90
C PHE A 235 -10.06 -10.17 -5.57
N VAL A 236 -10.82 -9.94 -4.54
CA VAL A 236 -10.34 -9.95 -3.15
C VAL A 236 -10.85 -11.23 -2.49
N ASP A 237 -9.95 -12.00 -1.91
CA ASP A 237 -10.31 -13.17 -1.11
C ASP A 237 -10.62 -12.71 0.33
N GLU A 238 -11.90 -12.49 0.61
CA GLU A 238 -12.37 -12.03 1.91
C GLU A 238 -12.02 -13.03 3.03
N ALA A 239 -12.12 -14.32 2.73
CA ALA A 239 -11.82 -15.37 3.70
C ALA A 239 -10.32 -15.34 4.09
N ALA A 240 -9.44 -15.14 3.11
CA ALA A 240 -8.02 -14.96 3.37
C ALA A 240 -7.73 -13.71 4.20
N VAL A 241 -8.44 -12.60 3.95
CA VAL A 241 -8.30 -11.38 4.76
C VAL A 241 -8.76 -11.62 6.20
N VAL A 242 -9.92 -12.25 6.39
CA VAL A 242 -10.45 -12.58 7.74
C VAL A 242 -9.47 -13.50 8.49
N GLU A 243 -8.93 -14.51 7.81
CA GLU A 243 -7.94 -15.42 8.39
C GLU A 243 -6.66 -14.69 8.82
N VAL A 244 -6.13 -13.81 7.97
CA VAL A 244 -4.92 -13.01 8.25
C VAL A 244 -5.15 -12.08 9.44
N ILE A 245 -6.31 -11.42 9.51
CA ILE A 245 -6.68 -10.58 10.67
C ILE A 245 -6.68 -11.43 11.95
N GLY A 246 -7.30 -12.60 11.93
CA GLY A 246 -7.33 -13.51 13.07
C GLY A 246 -5.93 -13.95 13.52
N LYS A 247 -5.06 -14.35 12.57
CA LYS A 247 -3.66 -14.72 12.84
C LYS A 247 -2.86 -13.56 13.44
N THR A 248 -3.00 -12.36 12.89
CA THR A 248 -2.29 -11.16 13.36
C THR A 248 -2.71 -10.79 14.77
N CYS A 249 -4.01 -10.86 15.09
CA CYS A 249 -4.53 -10.65 16.45
C CYS A 249 -3.98 -11.69 17.43
N ALA A 250 -3.94 -12.96 17.04
CA ALA A 250 -3.42 -14.04 17.86
C ALA A 250 -1.92 -13.87 18.16
N GLN A 251 -1.11 -13.54 17.15
CA GLN A 251 0.31 -13.25 17.29
C GLN A 251 0.58 -12.06 18.22
N ALA A 252 -0.24 -11.02 18.15
CA ALA A 252 -0.14 -9.86 19.03
C ALA A 252 -0.66 -10.13 20.46
N GLY A 253 -1.29 -11.30 20.70
CA GLY A 253 -1.96 -11.60 21.97
C GLY A 253 -3.16 -10.70 22.27
N LEU A 254 -3.82 -10.17 21.24
CA LEU A 254 -4.88 -9.18 21.35
C LEU A 254 -6.23 -9.71 20.87
N LYS A 255 -7.29 -9.31 21.55
CA LYS A 255 -8.67 -9.48 21.06
C LYS A 255 -9.07 -8.25 20.23
N PRO A 256 -9.91 -8.40 19.20
CA PRO A 256 -10.41 -7.27 18.40
C PRO A 256 -10.98 -6.09 19.23
N ALA A 257 -11.62 -6.40 20.37
CA ALA A 257 -12.16 -5.36 21.27
C ALA A 257 -11.10 -4.48 21.93
N ALA A 258 -9.82 -4.89 21.94
CA ALA A 258 -8.71 -4.12 22.50
C ALA A 258 -8.07 -3.15 21.49
N LEU A 259 -8.58 -3.09 20.26
CA LEU A 259 -8.13 -2.18 19.22
C LEU A 259 -8.85 -0.82 19.40
N ASP A 260 -8.10 0.26 19.25
CA ASP A 260 -8.65 1.63 19.30
C ASP A 260 -9.11 2.09 17.93
N TRP A 261 -8.41 1.70 16.89
CA TRP A 261 -8.70 2.05 15.51
C TRP A 261 -8.54 0.86 14.56
N ILE A 262 -9.40 0.81 13.55
CA ILE A 262 -9.33 -0.14 12.44
C ILE A 262 -9.20 0.68 11.17
N VAL A 263 -8.13 0.45 10.43
CA VAL A 263 -7.78 1.17 9.20
C VAL A 263 -7.85 0.20 8.02
N PRO A 264 -9.01 0.06 7.38
CA PRO A 264 -9.16 -0.76 6.19
C PRO A 264 -8.60 -0.06 4.95
N PRO A 265 -8.29 -0.79 3.87
CA PRO A 265 -7.89 -0.18 2.61
C PRO A 265 -9.04 0.56 1.95
N ARG A 266 -8.72 1.60 1.18
CA ARG A 266 -9.69 2.36 0.37
C ARG A 266 -10.08 1.65 -0.94
N ILE A 267 -9.99 0.34 -0.99
CA ILE A 267 -10.41 -0.44 -2.16
C ILE A 267 -11.89 -0.16 -2.43
N ASN A 268 -12.72 -0.39 -1.40
CA ASN A 268 -14.17 -0.29 -1.49
C ASN A 268 -14.75 -0.24 -0.07
N ALA A 269 -15.61 0.73 0.20
CA ALA A 269 -16.18 0.92 1.53
C ALA A 269 -17.09 -0.25 1.98
N ALA A 270 -17.89 -0.78 1.06
CA ALA A 270 -18.78 -1.91 1.36
C ALA A 270 -17.97 -3.17 1.71
N LEU A 271 -16.97 -3.49 0.90
CA LEU A 271 -16.02 -4.58 1.16
C LEU A 271 -15.30 -4.39 2.50
N ALA A 272 -14.84 -3.17 2.80
CA ALA A 272 -14.17 -2.86 4.06
C ALA A 272 -15.07 -3.12 5.27
N CYS A 273 -16.36 -2.74 5.19
CA CYS A 273 -17.35 -2.99 6.22
C CYS A 273 -17.65 -4.50 6.37
N GLU A 274 -17.84 -5.19 5.25
CA GLU A 274 -18.16 -6.62 5.23
C GLU A 274 -17.04 -7.47 5.83
N VAL A 275 -15.82 -7.31 5.35
CA VAL A 275 -14.64 -8.01 5.88
C VAL A 275 -14.45 -7.71 7.37
N SER A 276 -14.59 -6.44 7.77
CA SER A 276 -14.47 -6.05 9.18
C SER A 276 -15.54 -6.72 10.05
N ALA A 277 -16.77 -6.83 9.57
CA ALA A 277 -17.85 -7.52 10.28
C ALA A 277 -17.59 -9.03 10.38
N GLN A 278 -17.17 -9.68 9.29
CA GLN A 278 -16.81 -11.11 9.28
C GLN A 278 -15.64 -11.41 10.25
N ALA A 279 -14.66 -10.52 10.30
CA ALA A 279 -13.53 -10.60 11.24
C ALA A 279 -13.91 -10.18 12.68
N ARG A 280 -15.17 -9.85 12.95
CA ARG A 280 -15.67 -9.40 14.26
C ARG A 280 -14.94 -8.17 14.80
N LEU A 281 -14.50 -7.29 13.92
CA LEU A 281 -13.88 -6.03 14.30
C LEU A 281 -14.96 -5.04 14.79
N PRO A 282 -14.66 -4.19 15.80
CA PRO A 282 -15.65 -3.26 16.34
C PRO A 282 -15.99 -2.14 15.33
N ALA A 283 -17.21 -2.14 14.80
CA ALA A 283 -17.66 -1.21 13.76
C ALA A 283 -17.50 0.28 14.17
N GLY A 284 -17.71 0.62 15.45
CA GLY A 284 -17.56 1.98 15.95
C GLY A 284 -16.12 2.50 16.01
N ARG A 285 -15.13 1.69 15.66
CA ARG A 285 -13.70 2.05 15.65
C ARG A 285 -13.08 2.07 14.24
N MET A 286 -13.92 1.97 13.22
CA MET A 286 -13.48 2.07 11.84
C MET A 286 -13.00 3.49 11.54
N TRP A 287 -11.74 3.61 11.16
CA TRP A 287 -11.15 4.82 10.62
C TRP A 287 -11.26 4.79 9.09
N TYR A 288 -12.27 5.43 8.59
CA TYR A 288 -12.52 5.51 7.15
C TYR A 288 -12.93 6.95 6.80
N PRO A 289 -11.98 7.91 6.90
CA PRO A 289 -12.26 9.30 6.56
C PRO A 289 -12.60 9.37 5.08
N ASP A 290 -13.60 10.20 4.74
CA ASP A 290 -14.24 10.27 3.43
C ASP A 290 -13.33 9.83 2.26
N PRO A 291 -13.56 8.65 1.68
CA PRO A 291 -12.71 8.14 0.61
C PRO A 291 -13.11 8.68 -0.76
N GLY A 292 -14.20 9.49 -0.83
CA GLY A 292 -14.97 9.73 -2.03
C GLY A 292 -14.18 10.27 -3.22
N ASP A 293 -13.07 10.98 -2.96
CA ASP A 293 -12.37 11.71 -4.01
C ASP A 293 -10.87 11.34 -4.15
N ILE A 294 -10.39 10.35 -3.42
CA ILE A 294 -8.96 9.95 -3.49
C ILE A 294 -8.76 8.75 -4.41
N GLY A 295 -9.64 7.78 -4.34
CA GLY A 295 -9.46 6.46 -4.93
C GLY A 295 -8.51 5.59 -4.10
N TYR A 296 -8.24 4.39 -4.59
CA TYR A 296 -7.33 3.45 -3.94
C TYR A 296 -5.88 3.72 -4.36
N LEU A 297 -5.02 3.96 -3.39
CA LEU A 297 -3.60 4.28 -3.62
C LEU A 297 -2.69 3.04 -3.63
N CYS A 298 -3.24 1.85 -3.77
CA CYS A 298 -2.50 0.57 -3.79
C CYS A 298 -1.43 0.49 -2.68
N ALA A 299 -0.15 0.38 -3.05
CA ALA A 299 0.95 0.27 -2.07
C ALA A 299 1.04 1.49 -1.14
N ALA A 300 0.70 2.68 -1.63
CA ALA A 300 0.74 3.91 -0.84
C ALA A 300 -0.48 4.09 0.08
N ASP A 301 -1.52 3.27 -0.05
CA ASP A 301 -2.78 3.48 0.68
C ASP A 301 -2.62 3.36 2.19
N ALA A 302 -2.10 2.23 2.68
CA ALA A 302 -1.93 1.98 4.11
C ALA A 302 -0.99 3.01 4.79
N PRO A 303 0.22 3.28 4.29
CA PRO A 303 1.11 4.27 4.91
C PRO A 303 0.56 5.71 4.82
N ALA A 304 -0.19 6.06 3.77
CA ALA A 304 -0.85 7.37 3.68
C ALA A 304 -1.99 7.52 4.69
N GLN A 305 -2.75 6.45 4.93
CA GLN A 305 -3.77 6.44 5.97
C GLN A 305 -3.17 6.51 7.38
N LEU A 306 -2.05 5.82 7.63
CA LEU A 306 -1.32 5.91 8.89
C LEU A 306 -0.85 7.34 9.18
N ASP A 307 -0.28 8.02 8.18
CA ASP A 307 0.14 9.42 8.31
C ASP A 307 -1.07 10.33 8.58
N LEU A 308 -2.18 10.13 7.86
CA LEU A 308 -3.41 10.89 8.07
C LEU A 308 -3.97 10.70 9.48
N LEU A 309 -4.09 9.46 9.94
CA LEU A 309 -4.58 9.12 11.27
C LEU A 309 -3.71 9.77 12.34
N SER A 310 -2.39 9.60 12.26
CA SER A 310 -1.43 10.15 13.22
C SER A 310 -1.55 11.67 13.37
N GLN A 311 -1.80 12.38 12.25
CA GLN A 311 -1.97 13.83 12.27
C GLN A 311 -3.35 14.27 12.76
N SER A 312 -4.38 13.45 12.50
CA SER A 312 -5.78 13.85 12.79
C SER A 312 -6.20 13.57 14.22
N VAL A 313 -5.72 12.47 14.83
CA VAL A 313 -6.18 12.03 16.15
C VAL A 313 -5.16 12.23 17.26
N ALA A 314 -3.93 12.64 16.97
CA ALA A 314 -2.86 12.80 17.95
C ALA A 314 -2.81 11.60 18.91
N PRO A 315 -2.36 10.43 18.49
CA PRO A 315 -2.50 9.18 19.24
C PRO A 315 -1.89 9.26 20.63
N ALA A 316 -2.58 8.69 21.62
CA ALA A 316 -2.12 8.58 22.98
C ALA A 316 -1.28 7.30 23.17
N ASP A 317 -0.42 7.32 24.21
CA ASP A 317 0.40 6.16 24.57
C ASP A 317 -0.45 4.91 24.83
N GLY A 318 -0.03 3.79 24.29
CA GLY A 318 -0.73 2.50 24.37
C GLY A 318 -1.90 2.31 23.40
N GLN A 319 -2.29 3.31 22.63
CA GLN A 319 -3.34 3.13 21.62
C GLN A 319 -2.90 2.18 20.52
N ARG A 320 -3.84 1.34 20.06
CA ARG A 320 -3.60 0.25 19.12
C ARG A 320 -4.44 0.39 17.88
N ILE A 321 -3.78 0.23 16.74
CA ILE A 321 -4.44 0.21 15.44
C ILE A 321 -4.24 -1.13 14.78
N LEU A 322 -5.26 -1.58 14.06
CA LEU A 322 -5.19 -2.67 13.12
C LEU A 322 -5.34 -2.10 11.72
N MET A 323 -4.38 -2.41 10.87
CA MET A 323 -4.42 -2.09 9.45
C MET A 323 -4.44 -3.39 8.65
N TRP A 324 -5.26 -3.45 7.61
CA TRP A 324 -5.26 -4.60 6.71
C TRP A 324 -5.31 -4.16 5.25
N SER A 325 -4.93 -5.05 4.35
CA SER A 325 -5.03 -4.82 2.91
C SER A 325 -5.22 -6.14 2.16
N ALA A 326 -5.59 -6.02 0.91
CA ALA A 326 -5.75 -7.14 -0.01
C ALA A 326 -5.10 -6.83 -1.36
N GLY A 327 -4.56 -7.87 -1.98
CA GLY A 327 -4.17 -7.86 -3.39
C GLY A 327 -5.35 -8.30 -4.27
N PHE A 328 -5.20 -8.09 -5.57
CA PHE A 328 -6.26 -8.42 -6.55
C PHE A 328 -6.16 -9.84 -7.11
N GLN A 329 -5.40 -10.69 -6.46
CA GLN A 329 -5.24 -12.11 -6.80
C GLN A 329 -5.27 -12.98 -5.52
N GLY A 330 -6.02 -12.53 -4.51
CA GLY A 330 -6.26 -13.24 -3.26
C GLY A 330 -5.19 -13.06 -2.18
N GLN A 331 -4.15 -12.26 -2.41
CA GLN A 331 -3.19 -11.94 -1.34
C GLN A 331 -3.87 -11.10 -0.25
N ALA A 332 -3.48 -11.33 0.99
CA ALA A 332 -3.99 -10.61 2.14
C ALA A 332 -2.87 -10.24 3.11
N ALA A 333 -3.02 -9.12 3.78
CA ALA A 333 -2.07 -8.68 4.80
C ALA A 333 -2.76 -7.93 5.93
N CYS A 334 -2.18 -8.03 7.13
CA CYS A 334 -2.64 -7.31 8.30
C CYS A 334 -1.45 -6.95 9.20
N ALA A 335 -1.52 -5.81 9.86
CA ALA A 335 -0.56 -5.41 10.89
C ALA A 335 -1.30 -4.81 12.09
N ILE A 336 -0.77 -5.05 13.28
CA ILE A 336 -1.17 -4.37 14.51
C ILE A 336 -0.01 -3.52 14.99
N LEU A 337 -0.30 -2.23 15.18
CA LEU A 337 0.65 -1.25 15.68
C LEU A 337 0.17 -0.70 17.02
N GLU A 338 1.10 -0.42 17.95
CA GLU A 338 0.84 0.22 19.23
C GLU A 338 1.63 1.52 19.31
N PHE A 339 0.95 2.63 19.57
CA PHE A 339 1.62 3.91 19.70
C PHE A 339 2.34 4.01 21.06
N ARG A 340 3.57 4.53 21.01
CA ARG A 340 4.35 4.90 22.18
C ARG A 340 4.71 6.37 22.10
N GLY A 341 4.27 7.11 23.10
CA GLY A 341 4.62 8.52 23.31
C GLY A 341 6.09 8.70 23.75
N SER A 342 6.48 9.96 23.87
CA SER A 342 7.82 10.35 24.36
C SER A 342 7.91 10.22 25.86
#